data_47f8326433a919cfa0adf23092b95e5c
#
_entry.id   47f8326433a919cfa0adf23092b95e5c
#
_cell.length_a   1.000
_cell.length_b   1.000
_cell.length_c   1.000
_cell.angle_alpha   90.00
_cell.angle_beta   90.00
_cell.angle_gamma   90.00
#
_symmetry.space_group_name_H-M   'P 1'
#
loop_
_entity.id
_entity.type
_entity.pdbx_description
1 polymer ?
#
loop_
_entity_poly.entity_id
_entity_poly.type
_entity_poly.pdbx_seq_one_letter_code
_entity_poly.pdbx_strand_id
1 'polypeptide(L)'
;MRFFQKILLILIFFKFGSFSNAGAVPESFADLAEELMPSVVNISTTQTVKTSSNQFPFQFPPGSPFEEMFKDFQRPTERKASSLGSGFIIKENGMVITNNHVIAGADDILVKVNSKEYKAKVVGADPYMDIAVLKMETKDKFKTVAFGNSDKARVGDWVVAIGNPFGLGGTVTSGIVSARNRDIGMTRYDDFIQTDASINQGNSGGPLFNLKGEVVGINTAIIAPGQSGSIGIGFAIPSNAASKVIDQLVNY
;
A
#
# COMPACT_ATOMS: atom_id res chain seq x y z
N MET A 1 -14.68 58.52 64.66
CA MET A 1 -14.10 58.50 63.33
C MET A 1 -13.71 57.04 62.97
N ARG A 2 -14.52 56.34 62.16
CA ARG A 2 -14.27 54.91 61.76
C ARG A 2 -13.88 54.94 60.30
N PHE A 3 -12.62 54.57 60.05
CA PHE A 3 -12.09 54.36 58.72
C PHE A 3 -12.62 53.03 58.19
N PHE A 4 -13.46 53.04 57.15
CA PHE A 4 -13.83 51.84 56.38
C PHE A 4 -12.82 51.63 55.32
N GLN A 5 -11.98 50.63 55.49
CA GLN A 5 -11.11 50.11 54.46
C GLN A 5 -11.92 49.18 53.49
N LYS A 6 -12.17 49.69 52.30
CA LYS A 6 -12.77 48.85 51.22
C LYS A 6 -11.68 47.98 50.61
N ILE A 7 -11.71 46.67 50.92
CA ILE A 7 -10.94 45.71 50.24
C ILE A 7 -11.63 45.40 48.91
N LEU A 8 -11.00 45.81 47.78
CA LEU A 8 -11.44 45.48 46.43
C LEU A 8 -10.91 44.08 46.08
N LEU A 9 -11.79 43.09 46.13
CA LEU A 9 -11.46 41.72 45.70
C LEU A 9 -11.47 41.68 44.18
N ILE A 10 -10.28 41.67 43.54
CA ILE A 10 -10.12 41.46 42.12
C ILE A 10 -10.25 39.94 41.85
N LEU A 11 -11.41 39.49 41.41
CA LEU A 11 -11.64 38.15 40.89
C LEU A 11 -10.99 38.06 39.50
N ILE A 12 -9.78 37.53 39.46
CA ILE A 12 -9.13 37.14 38.20
C ILE A 12 -9.83 35.87 37.70
N PHE A 13 -10.76 36.02 36.77
CA PHE A 13 -11.28 34.90 35.99
C PHE A 13 -10.17 34.39 35.07
N PHE A 14 -9.44 33.39 35.53
CA PHE A 14 -8.68 32.52 34.63
C PHE A 14 -9.70 31.81 33.74
N LYS A 15 -9.88 32.29 32.51
CA LYS A 15 -10.46 31.45 31.45
C LYS A 15 -9.52 30.28 31.28
N PHE A 16 -9.81 29.15 31.91
CA PHE A 16 -9.30 27.85 31.47
C PHE A 16 -9.79 27.70 30.05
N GLY A 17 -8.88 27.96 29.08
CA GLY A 17 -9.11 27.59 27.71
C GLY A 17 -9.42 26.11 27.72
N SER A 18 -10.59 25.74 27.21
CA SER A 18 -10.90 24.34 26.93
C SER A 18 -9.79 23.85 26.00
N PHE A 19 -8.83 23.13 26.55
CA PHE A 19 -7.96 22.28 25.70
C PHE A 19 -8.93 21.40 24.95
N SER A 20 -9.08 21.66 23.66
CA SER A 20 -9.73 20.72 22.75
C SER A 20 -9.18 19.35 23.08
N ASN A 21 -10.06 18.38 23.35
CA ASN A 21 -9.68 16.98 23.47
C ASN A 21 -8.84 16.64 22.23
N ALA A 22 -7.53 16.78 22.33
CA ALA A 22 -6.62 16.06 21.46
C ALA A 22 -7.03 14.62 21.65
N GLY A 23 -7.53 13.96 20.61
CA GLY A 23 -8.00 12.60 20.70
C GLY A 23 -6.96 11.77 21.45
N ALA A 24 -7.38 11.05 22.48
CA ALA A 24 -6.48 10.25 23.29
C ALA A 24 -5.68 9.33 22.37
N VAL A 25 -4.38 9.21 22.63
CA VAL A 25 -3.55 8.19 21.96
C VAL A 25 -4.21 6.84 22.16
N PRO A 26 -4.45 6.04 21.11
CA PRO A 26 -5.05 4.73 21.29
C PRO A 26 -4.19 3.86 22.21
N GLU A 27 -4.80 3.21 23.20
CA GLU A 27 -4.09 2.27 24.05
C GLU A 27 -3.58 1.06 23.26
N SER A 28 -4.32 0.67 22.23
CA SER A 28 -4.01 -0.46 21.35
C SER A 28 -4.66 -0.28 19.99
N PHE A 29 -4.04 -0.87 18.96
CA PHE A 29 -4.63 -1.04 17.63
C PHE A 29 -5.13 -2.47 17.41
N ALA A 30 -5.14 -3.34 18.41
CA ALA A 30 -5.41 -4.76 18.28
C ALA A 30 -6.82 -5.02 17.71
N ASP A 31 -7.85 -4.41 18.29
CA ASP A 31 -9.24 -4.60 17.86
C ASP A 31 -9.44 -4.11 16.41
N LEU A 32 -8.85 -2.95 16.07
CA LEU A 32 -8.89 -2.41 14.73
C LEU A 32 -8.18 -3.33 13.73
N ALA A 33 -7.03 -3.86 14.09
CA ALA A 33 -6.29 -4.80 13.27
C ALA A 33 -7.06 -6.12 13.06
N GLU A 34 -7.61 -6.71 14.12
CA GLU A 34 -8.42 -7.92 14.06
C GLU A 34 -9.64 -7.73 13.15
N GLU A 35 -10.26 -6.58 13.23
CA GLU A 35 -11.38 -6.24 12.37
C GLU A 35 -10.97 -6.12 10.90
N LEU A 36 -9.87 -5.47 10.57
CA LEU A 36 -9.53 -5.07 9.21
C LEU A 36 -8.68 -6.10 8.45
N MET A 37 -7.84 -6.87 9.13
CA MET A 37 -6.94 -7.86 8.53
C MET A 37 -7.62 -8.85 7.58
N PRO A 38 -8.85 -9.37 7.84
CA PRO A 38 -9.52 -10.28 6.91
C PRO A 38 -9.82 -9.70 5.53
N SER A 39 -9.80 -8.38 5.39
CA SER A 39 -10.01 -7.68 4.12
C SER A 39 -8.70 -7.35 3.38
N VAL A 40 -7.55 -7.57 4.02
CA VAL A 40 -6.23 -7.34 3.43
C VAL A 40 -5.67 -8.65 2.91
N VAL A 41 -5.22 -8.62 1.65
CA VAL A 41 -4.81 -9.82 0.92
C VAL A 41 -3.34 -9.76 0.54
N ASN A 42 -2.73 -10.94 0.37
CA ASN A 42 -1.45 -11.05 -0.30
C ASN A 42 -1.70 -11.22 -1.80
N ILE A 43 -0.86 -10.59 -2.60
CA ILE A 43 -0.85 -10.73 -4.06
C ILE A 43 0.50 -11.31 -4.46
N SER A 44 0.47 -12.44 -5.13
CA SER A 44 1.65 -13.05 -5.76
C SER A 44 1.45 -13.10 -7.26
N THR A 45 2.50 -12.75 -7.99
CA THR A 45 2.50 -12.77 -9.45
C THR A 45 3.64 -13.63 -9.97
N THR A 46 3.43 -14.22 -11.12
CA THR A 46 4.47 -14.92 -11.86
C THR A 46 4.61 -14.29 -13.23
N GLN A 47 5.84 -14.06 -13.64
CA GLN A 47 6.21 -13.57 -14.97
C GLN A 47 7.26 -14.49 -15.59
N THR A 48 7.04 -14.91 -16.82
CA THR A 48 8.02 -15.68 -17.59
C THR A 48 8.98 -14.72 -18.29
N VAL A 49 10.17 -14.57 -17.74
CA VAL A 49 11.21 -13.73 -18.33
C VAL A 49 12.04 -14.60 -19.29
N LYS A 50 11.96 -14.28 -20.58
CA LYS A 50 12.86 -14.87 -21.58
C LYS A 50 14.19 -14.11 -21.53
N THR A 51 15.18 -14.71 -20.91
CA THR A 51 16.52 -14.16 -20.96
C THR A 51 17.11 -14.47 -22.32
N SER A 52 17.36 -13.45 -23.14
CA SER A 52 18.15 -13.60 -24.36
C SER A 52 19.49 -14.19 -23.96
N SER A 53 19.87 -15.30 -24.56
CA SER A 53 21.19 -15.88 -24.36
C SER A 53 22.23 -14.80 -24.58
N ASN A 54 23.18 -14.66 -23.65
CA ASN A 54 24.36 -13.87 -23.90
C ASN A 54 24.97 -14.36 -25.21
N GLN A 55 24.92 -13.53 -26.27
CA GLN A 55 25.67 -13.81 -27.47
C GLN A 55 27.11 -13.79 -27.04
N PHE A 56 27.75 -14.96 -27.09
CA PHE A 56 29.18 -15.02 -26.97
C PHE A 56 29.78 -14.11 -28.07
N PRO A 57 30.76 -13.28 -27.73
CA PRO A 57 31.34 -12.36 -28.70
C PRO A 57 32.10 -13.09 -29.85
N PHE A 58 32.08 -14.42 -29.86
CA PHE A 58 32.72 -15.24 -30.88
C PHE A 58 31.66 -16.17 -31.53
N GLN A 59 31.56 -16.10 -32.85
CA GLN A 59 30.85 -17.07 -33.65
C GLN A 59 31.82 -18.23 -33.92
N PHE A 60 31.42 -19.42 -33.52
CA PHE A 60 32.18 -20.62 -33.84
C PHE A 60 31.94 -21.01 -35.32
N PRO A 61 32.95 -21.52 -36.03
CA PRO A 61 32.76 -22.00 -37.39
C PRO A 61 31.69 -23.09 -37.45
N PRO A 62 30.80 -23.05 -38.47
CA PRO A 62 29.76 -24.06 -38.65
C PRO A 62 30.35 -25.47 -38.70
N GLY A 63 29.79 -26.40 -37.89
CA GLY A 63 30.24 -27.78 -37.84
C GLY A 63 31.43 -28.06 -36.92
N SER A 64 31.85 -27.08 -36.11
CA SER A 64 32.92 -27.34 -35.12
C SER A 64 32.37 -28.11 -33.91
N PRO A 65 33.18 -28.99 -33.27
CA PRO A 65 32.78 -29.69 -32.04
C PRO A 65 32.37 -28.76 -30.90
N PHE A 66 32.83 -27.50 -30.94
CA PHE A 66 32.48 -26.49 -29.98
C PHE A 66 31.08 -25.89 -30.23
N GLU A 67 30.61 -25.84 -31.46
CA GLU A 67 29.27 -25.40 -31.81
C GLU A 67 28.20 -26.24 -31.11
N GLU A 68 28.35 -27.59 -31.15
CA GLU A 68 27.41 -28.50 -30.49
C GLU A 68 27.47 -28.40 -28.96
N MET A 69 28.66 -28.27 -28.39
CA MET A 69 28.85 -28.15 -26.94
C MET A 69 28.25 -26.85 -26.38
N PHE A 70 28.27 -25.79 -27.18
CA PHE A 70 27.71 -24.48 -26.74
C PHE A 70 26.29 -24.22 -27.24
N LYS A 71 25.69 -25.08 -28.06
CA LYS A 71 24.27 -24.97 -28.47
C LYS A 71 23.32 -24.96 -27.29
N ASP A 72 23.59 -25.72 -26.24
CA ASP A 72 22.78 -25.76 -25.03
C ASP A 72 22.92 -24.51 -24.18
N PHE A 73 24.04 -23.79 -24.23
CA PHE A 73 24.25 -22.51 -23.60
C PHE A 73 23.59 -21.32 -24.34
N GLN A 74 23.26 -21.52 -25.62
CA GLN A 74 22.57 -20.49 -26.44
C GLN A 74 21.05 -20.60 -26.39
N ARG A 75 20.49 -21.62 -25.72
CA ARG A 75 19.05 -21.74 -25.57
C ARG A 75 18.54 -20.62 -24.65
N PRO A 76 17.50 -19.88 -25.07
CA PRO A 76 16.84 -18.94 -24.18
C PRO A 76 16.39 -19.67 -22.92
N THR A 77 16.87 -19.28 -21.78
CA THR A 77 16.44 -19.87 -20.51
C THR A 77 15.22 -19.08 -20.04
N GLU A 78 14.06 -19.73 -20.01
CA GLU A 78 12.88 -19.15 -19.39
C GLU A 78 13.06 -19.19 -17.87
N ARG A 79 13.08 -18.03 -17.24
CA ARG A 79 13.06 -17.91 -15.78
C ARG A 79 11.72 -17.37 -15.35
N LYS A 80 11.14 -17.99 -14.32
CA LYS A 80 9.95 -17.45 -13.67
C LYS A 80 10.42 -16.45 -12.61
N ALA A 81 10.05 -15.19 -12.80
CA ALA A 81 10.17 -14.15 -11.78
C ALA A 81 8.85 -14.10 -11.01
N SER A 82 8.94 -13.90 -9.70
CA SER A 82 7.76 -13.72 -8.84
C SER A 82 7.85 -12.36 -8.16
N SER A 83 6.73 -11.65 -8.09
CA SER A 83 6.58 -10.45 -7.29
C SER A 83 5.57 -10.70 -6.18
N LEU A 84 5.74 -10.01 -5.07
CA LEU A 84 4.86 -10.09 -3.90
C LEU A 84 4.44 -8.70 -3.49
N GLY A 85 3.16 -8.54 -3.18
CA GLY A 85 2.59 -7.31 -2.68
C GLY A 85 1.35 -7.58 -1.84
N SER A 86 0.70 -6.52 -1.45
CA SER A 86 -0.57 -6.53 -0.73
C SER A 86 -1.68 -5.92 -1.57
N GLY A 87 -2.89 -6.14 -1.14
CA GLY A 87 -4.09 -5.50 -1.65
C GLY A 87 -5.19 -5.52 -0.61
N PHE A 88 -6.35 -4.97 -0.94
CA PHE A 88 -7.50 -5.00 -0.07
C PHE A 88 -8.80 -5.13 -0.85
N ILE A 89 -9.79 -5.77 -0.23
CA ILE A 89 -11.06 -6.11 -0.85
C ILE A 89 -12.05 -4.98 -0.64
N ILE A 90 -12.61 -4.45 -1.75
CA ILE A 90 -13.59 -3.35 -1.73
C ILE A 90 -15.03 -3.76 -2.04
N LYS A 91 -15.24 -4.97 -2.60
CA LYS A 91 -16.57 -5.53 -2.85
C LYS A 91 -16.62 -6.99 -2.42
N GLU A 92 -17.73 -7.42 -1.80
CA GLU A 92 -17.93 -8.80 -1.32
C GLU A 92 -17.68 -9.87 -2.38
N ASN A 93 -17.86 -9.53 -3.64
CA ASN A 93 -17.65 -10.43 -4.76
C ASN A 93 -16.19 -10.65 -5.12
N GLY A 94 -15.25 -10.14 -4.32
CA GLY A 94 -13.81 -10.34 -4.53
C GLY A 94 -13.16 -9.33 -5.49
N MET A 95 -13.62 -8.08 -5.49
CA MET A 95 -12.90 -7.00 -6.15
C MET A 95 -11.81 -6.47 -5.21
N VAL A 96 -10.58 -6.43 -5.70
CA VAL A 96 -9.36 -6.10 -4.94
C VAL A 96 -8.66 -4.92 -5.55
N ILE A 97 -8.18 -4.02 -4.71
CA ILE A 97 -7.31 -2.90 -5.09
C ILE A 97 -5.88 -3.22 -4.69
N THR A 98 -4.95 -2.85 -5.55
CA THR A 98 -3.50 -2.93 -5.31
C THR A 98 -2.77 -1.87 -6.14
N ASN A 99 -1.44 -1.84 -6.07
CA ASN A 99 -0.64 -1.03 -6.98
C ASN A 99 -0.45 -1.70 -8.34
N ASN A 100 -0.33 -0.86 -9.39
CA ASN A 100 -0.01 -1.36 -10.73
C ASN A 100 1.36 -2.05 -10.77
N HIS A 101 2.38 -1.49 -10.11
CA HIS A 101 3.73 -2.08 -10.13
C HIS A 101 3.77 -3.49 -9.51
N VAL A 102 2.83 -3.86 -8.64
CA VAL A 102 2.73 -5.21 -8.05
C VAL A 102 2.36 -6.25 -9.11
N ILE A 103 1.54 -5.84 -10.09
CA ILE A 103 0.99 -6.78 -11.10
C ILE A 103 1.53 -6.54 -12.52
N ALA A 104 2.36 -5.52 -12.72
CA ALA A 104 2.85 -5.16 -14.03
C ALA A 104 3.66 -6.28 -14.68
N GLY A 105 3.27 -6.68 -15.89
CA GLY A 105 3.93 -7.73 -16.66
C GLY A 105 3.65 -9.16 -16.15
N ALA A 106 2.73 -9.36 -15.23
CA ALA A 106 2.37 -10.68 -14.71
C ALA A 106 1.63 -11.53 -15.74
N ASP A 107 2.04 -12.77 -15.91
CA ASP A 107 1.32 -13.80 -16.68
C ASP A 107 0.16 -14.39 -15.85
N ASP A 108 0.43 -14.63 -14.55
CA ASP A 108 -0.55 -15.14 -13.58
C ASP A 108 -0.56 -14.28 -12.33
N ILE A 109 -1.76 -14.05 -11.81
CA ILE A 109 -2.00 -13.31 -10.56
C ILE A 109 -2.79 -14.21 -9.61
N LEU A 110 -2.24 -14.43 -8.42
CA LEU A 110 -2.87 -15.14 -7.33
C LEU A 110 -3.12 -14.18 -6.16
N VAL A 111 -4.31 -14.22 -5.61
CA VAL A 111 -4.71 -13.47 -4.43
C VAL A 111 -4.96 -14.45 -3.29
N LYS A 112 -4.20 -14.32 -2.21
CA LYS A 112 -4.34 -15.15 -1.02
C LYS A 112 -5.13 -14.39 0.05
N VAL A 113 -6.27 -14.97 0.42
CA VAL A 113 -7.13 -14.49 1.51
C VAL A 113 -7.09 -15.53 2.62
N ASN A 114 -6.54 -15.15 3.77
CA ASN A 114 -6.24 -16.10 4.85
C ASN A 114 -5.33 -17.24 4.33
N SER A 115 -5.81 -18.50 4.37
CA SER A 115 -5.07 -19.68 3.90
C SER A 115 -5.47 -20.14 2.50
N LYS A 116 -6.43 -19.46 1.82
CA LYS A 116 -6.97 -19.87 0.52
C LYS A 116 -6.47 -18.95 -0.59
N GLU A 117 -6.06 -19.56 -1.72
CA GLU A 117 -5.59 -18.84 -2.90
C GLU A 117 -6.65 -18.83 -3.99
N TYR A 118 -6.77 -17.70 -4.67
CA TYR A 118 -7.70 -17.46 -5.76
C TYR A 118 -6.96 -16.89 -6.96
N LYS A 119 -7.25 -17.41 -8.14
CA LYS A 119 -6.84 -16.74 -9.38
C LYS A 119 -7.57 -15.41 -9.51
N ALA A 120 -6.88 -14.41 -10.01
CA ALA A 120 -7.47 -13.10 -10.25
C ALA A 120 -7.16 -12.61 -11.66
N LYS A 121 -8.07 -11.79 -12.19
CA LYS A 121 -7.91 -11.10 -13.47
C LYS A 121 -7.81 -9.59 -13.22
N VAL A 122 -7.04 -8.93 -14.05
CA VAL A 122 -6.99 -7.47 -14.08
C VAL A 122 -8.29 -6.96 -14.70
N VAL A 123 -9.03 -6.12 -13.95
CA VAL A 123 -10.20 -5.38 -14.43
C VAL A 123 -9.73 -4.14 -15.18
N GLY A 124 -8.77 -3.44 -14.59
CA GLY A 124 -8.12 -2.28 -15.16
C GLY A 124 -6.91 -1.86 -14.33
N ALA A 125 -6.02 -1.12 -14.95
CA ALA A 125 -4.83 -0.58 -14.28
C ALA A 125 -4.48 0.80 -14.82
N ASP A 126 -4.00 1.67 -13.93
CA ASP A 126 -3.45 2.99 -14.26
C ASP A 126 -1.98 3.04 -13.81
N PRO A 127 -1.03 2.95 -14.75
CA PRO A 127 0.39 3.03 -14.45
C PRO A 127 0.83 4.40 -13.93
N TYR A 128 0.13 5.48 -14.26
CA TYR A 128 0.49 6.84 -13.84
C TYR A 128 0.13 7.12 -12.39
N MET A 129 -1.02 6.58 -11.95
CA MET A 129 -1.44 6.67 -10.55
C MET A 129 -0.99 5.46 -9.74
N ASP A 130 -0.33 4.50 -10.38
CA ASP A 130 0.12 3.24 -9.77
C ASP A 130 -1.01 2.47 -9.07
N ILE A 131 -2.17 2.39 -9.72
CA ILE A 131 -3.37 1.71 -9.20
C ILE A 131 -3.77 0.57 -10.13
N ALA A 132 -4.15 -0.56 -9.55
CA ALA A 132 -4.76 -1.68 -10.27
C ALA A 132 -5.98 -2.21 -9.55
N VAL A 133 -6.97 -2.63 -10.33
CA VAL A 133 -8.19 -3.29 -9.88
C VAL A 133 -8.17 -4.72 -10.36
N LEU A 134 -8.32 -5.66 -9.43
CA LEU A 134 -8.35 -7.08 -9.71
C LEU A 134 -9.72 -7.65 -9.38
N LYS A 135 -10.09 -8.74 -10.04
CA LYS A 135 -11.28 -9.53 -9.76
C LYS A 135 -10.87 -10.97 -9.51
N MET A 136 -11.09 -11.47 -8.30
CA MET A 136 -10.92 -12.89 -7.96
C MET A 136 -11.96 -13.76 -8.68
N GLU A 137 -11.50 -14.87 -9.24
CA GLU A 137 -12.34 -15.85 -9.94
C GLU A 137 -12.99 -16.82 -8.93
N THR A 138 -14.02 -16.36 -8.24
CA THR A 138 -14.70 -17.13 -7.21
C THR A 138 -16.14 -16.67 -7.02
N LYS A 139 -16.95 -17.52 -6.37
CA LYS A 139 -18.29 -17.20 -5.86
C LYS A 139 -18.31 -16.95 -4.36
N ASP A 140 -17.18 -17.08 -3.70
CA ASP A 140 -17.06 -16.80 -2.26
C ASP A 140 -17.36 -15.33 -1.99
N LYS A 141 -17.79 -15.05 -0.76
CA LYS A 141 -18.00 -13.70 -0.26
C LYS A 141 -16.92 -13.34 0.73
N PHE A 142 -16.54 -12.07 0.73
CA PHE A 142 -15.42 -11.57 1.50
C PHE A 142 -15.81 -10.36 2.34
N LYS A 143 -15.11 -10.18 3.45
CA LYS A 143 -15.14 -8.94 4.22
C LYS A 143 -14.49 -7.83 3.40
N THR A 144 -15.09 -6.65 3.43
CA THR A 144 -14.65 -5.49 2.65
C THR A 144 -14.27 -4.34 3.56
N VAL A 145 -13.50 -3.40 3.03
CA VAL A 145 -13.21 -2.11 3.65
C VAL A 145 -13.77 -0.98 2.80
N ALA A 146 -14.06 0.15 3.45
CA ALA A 146 -14.56 1.34 2.80
C ALA A 146 -13.46 2.40 2.66
N PHE A 147 -13.55 3.20 1.60
CA PHE A 147 -12.72 4.39 1.48
C PHE A 147 -13.20 5.49 2.41
N GLY A 148 -12.27 6.10 3.14
CA GLY A 148 -12.48 7.34 3.89
C GLY A 148 -12.15 8.55 3.03
N ASN A 149 -12.39 9.73 3.60
CA ASN A 149 -12.07 10.99 2.93
C ASN A 149 -10.64 11.44 3.30
N SER A 150 -9.68 11.24 2.38
CA SER A 150 -8.29 11.62 2.58
C SER A 150 -8.08 13.14 2.73
N ASP A 151 -8.99 13.99 2.21
CA ASP A 151 -8.85 15.43 2.35
C ASP A 151 -9.06 15.90 3.79
N LYS A 152 -9.71 15.07 4.61
CA LYS A 152 -9.90 15.32 6.05
C LYS A 152 -8.75 14.82 6.91
N ALA A 153 -7.83 14.03 6.36
CA ALA A 153 -6.65 13.58 7.09
C ALA A 153 -5.72 14.77 7.36
N ARG A 154 -5.29 14.94 8.59
CA ARG A 154 -4.44 16.06 9.03
C ARG A 154 -3.07 15.53 9.43
N VAL A 155 -2.06 16.35 9.29
CA VAL A 155 -0.74 16.07 9.88
C VAL A 155 -0.90 15.86 11.38
N GLY A 156 -0.36 14.76 11.89
CA GLY A 156 -0.49 14.32 13.29
C GLY A 156 -1.63 13.33 13.55
N ASP A 157 -2.56 13.11 12.60
CA ASP A 157 -3.60 12.08 12.76
C ASP A 157 -2.98 10.68 12.70
N TRP A 158 -3.40 9.79 13.59
CA TRP A 158 -2.97 8.39 13.60
C TRP A 158 -3.43 7.65 12.36
N VAL A 159 -2.53 6.83 11.84
CA VAL A 159 -2.80 5.91 10.73
C VAL A 159 -2.22 4.53 11.02
N VAL A 160 -2.86 3.51 10.44
CA VAL A 160 -2.46 2.11 10.55
C VAL A 160 -2.29 1.56 9.14
N ALA A 161 -1.08 1.13 8.82
CA ALA A 161 -0.80 0.43 7.57
C ALA A 161 -0.89 -1.07 7.81
N ILE A 162 -1.68 -1.75 7.00
CA ILE A 162 -1.81 -3.21 7.04
C ILE A 162 -1.35 -3.76 5.69
N GLY A 163 -0.42 -4.70 5.74
CA GLY A 163 0.01 -5.48 4.59
C GLY A 163 -0.05 -6.97 4.88
N ASN A 164 0.10 -7.78 3.86
CA ASN A 164 0.19 -9.23 4.00
C ASN A 164 1.38 -9.77 3.20
N PRO A 165 2.61 -9.28 3.48
CA PRO A 165 3.80 -9.77 2.82
C PRO A 165 3.92 -11.27 3.07
N PHE A 166 4.23 -12.04 2.03
CA PHE A 166 4.42 -13.50 2.09
C PHE A 166 3.17 -14.32 2.45
N GLY A 167 1.99 -13.70 2.65
CA GLY A 167 0.77 -14.42 3.01
C GLY A 167 0.83 -15.14 4.37
N LEU A 168 1.61 -14.60 5.33
CA LEU A 168 1.85 -15.19 6.65
C LEU A 168 0.86 -14.73 7.72
N GLY A 169 -0.24 -14.06 7.36
CA GLY A 169 -1.27 -13.65 8.30
C GLY A 169 -1.38 -12.15 8.54
N GLY A 170 -0.63 -11.35 7.77
CA GLY A 170 -0.68 -9.89 7.84
C GLY A 170 0.39 -9.27 8.74
N THR A 171 0.77 -8.05 8.39
CA THR A 171 1.68 -7.21 9.17
C THR A 171 1.00 -5.88 9.41
N VAL A 172 0.99 -5.44 10.64
CA VAL A 172 0.38 -4.17 11.06
C VAL A 172 1.48 -3.24 11.55
N THR A 173 1.51 -2.03 11.01
CA THR A 173 2.36 -0.94 11.49
C THR A 173 1.52 0.29 11.73
N SER A 174 1.87 1.10 12.72
CA SER A 174 1.17 2.34 13.04
C SER A 174 2.12 3.52 13.03
N GLY A 175 1.58 4.68 12.77
CA GLY A 175 2.28 5.94 12.76
C GLY A 175 1.28 7.09 12.61
N ILE A 176 1.76 8.21 12.12
CA ILE A 176 0.93 9.39 11.88
C ILE A 176 1.00 9.82 10.41
N VAL A 177 0.08 10.64 10.00
CA VAL A 177 0.25 11.46 8.80
C VAL A 177 1.36 12.47 9.07
N SER A 178 2.53 12.27 8.50
CA SER A 178 3.71 13.14 8.71
C SER A 178 3.65 14.40 7.83
N ALA A 179 3.09 14.27 6.62
CA ALA A 179 2.88 15.38 5.69
C ALA A 179 1.79 15.01 4.67
N ARG A 180 1.33 16.00 3.91
CA ARG A 180 0.39 15.85 2.80
C ARG A 180 0.91 16.58 1.57
N ASN A 181 0.29 16.28 0.43
CA ASN A 181 0.61 16.93 -0.85
C ASN A 181 2.11 16.81 -1.19
N ARG A 182 2.68 15.62 -0.97
CA ARG A 182 4.08 15.37 -1.29
C ARG A 182 4.22 15.02 -2.76
N ASP A 183 5.03 15.83 -3.43
CA ASP A 183 5.60 15.52 -4.75
C ASP A 183 6.98 14.90 -4.52
N ILE A 184 7.19 13.69 -5.01
CA ILE A 184 8.45 12.94 -4.87
C ILE A 184 9.08 12.64 -6.24
N GLY A 185 8.53 13.22 -7.31
CA GLY A 185 9.06 13.12 -8.66
C GLY A 185 8.86 11.76 -9.34
N MET A 186 7.90 10.95 -8.87
CA MET A 186 7.59 9.66 -9.51
C MET A 186 6.72 9.84 -10.76
N THR A 187 5.71 10.70 -10.67
CA THR A 187 4.78 10.96 -11.76
C THR A 187 4.42 12.45 -11.84
N ARG A 188 3.67 12.83 -12.89
CA ARG A 188 3.12 14.20 -13.00
C ARG A 188 1.95 14.48 -12.05
N TYR A 189 1.45 13.45 -11.37
CA TYR A 189 0.27 13.50 -10.52
C TYR A 189 0.61 13.21 -9.06
N ASP A 190 1.89 13.40 -8.70
CA ASP A 190 2.34 13.17 -7.34
C ASP A 190 1.60 14.07 -6.34
N ASP A 191 0.81 13.43 -5.50
CA ASP A 191 0.10 14.04 -4.39
C ASP A 191 -0.02 12.98 -3.30
N PHE A 192 1.09 12.74 -2.57
CA PHE A 192 1.13 11.65 -1.60
C PHE A 192 0.85 12.11 -0.18
N ILE A 193 0.23 11.21 0.60
CA ILE A 193 0.27 11.25 2.07
C ILE A 193 1.60 10.65 2.49
N GLN A 194 2.39 11.41 3.27
CA GLN A 194 3.58 10.89 3.92
C GLN A 194 3.23 10.37 5.31
N THR A 195 3.75 9.21 5.69
CA THR A 195 3.59 8.60 7.01
C THR A 195 4.91 8.05 7.55
N ASP A 196 5.06 8.01 8.86
CA ASP A 196 6.15 7.33 9.56
C ASP A 196 5.79 5.89 9.96
N ALA A 197 4.54 5.45 9.74
CA ALA A 197 4.19 4.04 9.78
C ALA A 197 5.16 3.27 8.86
N SER A 198 5.76 2.20 9.37
CA SER A 198 6.79 1.46 8.62
C SER A 198 6.20 0.80 7.39
N ILE A 199 6.50 1.33 6.22
CA ILE A 199 6.21 0.73 4.92
C ILE A 199 7.47 0.01 4.44
N ASN A 200 7.36 -1.27 4.11
CA ASN A 200 8.44 -2.12 3.63
C ASN A 200 7.98 -2.90 2.40
N GLN A 201 8.90 -3.63 1.78
CA GLN A 201 8.55 -4.54 0.68
C GLN A 201 7.45 -5.51 1.12
N GLY A 202 6.38 -5.58 0.31
CA GLY A 202 5.21 -6.40 0.57
C GLY A 202 4.01 -5.66 1.17
N ASN A 203 4.18 -4.45 1.74
CA ASN A 203 3.05 -3.59 2.13
C ASN A 203 2.49 -2.77 0.96
N SER A 204 3.25 -2.65 -0.15
CA SER A 204 2.82 -1.94 -1.37
C SER A 204 1.50 -2.52 -1.88
N GLY A 205 0.55 -1.66 -2.22
CA GLY A 205 -0.81 -2.00 -2.60
C GLY A 205 -1.76 -2.23 -1.43
N GLY A 206 -1.25 -2.38 -0.21
CA GLY A 206 -2.05 -2.48 1.01
C GLY A 206 -2.64 -1.14 1.45
N PRO A 207 -3.69 -1.16 2.29
CA PRO A 207 -4.37 0.03 2.75
C PRO A 207 -3.62 0.76 3.87
N LEU A 208 -3.75 2.08 3.88
CA LEU A 208 -3.48 2.96 5.02
C LEU A 208 -4.80 3.37 5.62
N PHE A 209 -5.08 2.95 6.84
CA PHE A 209 -6.33 3.21 7.54
C PHE A 209 -6.24 4.39 8.50
N ASN A 210 -7.36 5.10 8.69
CA ASN A 210 -7.57 5.95 9.85
C ASN A 210 -8.08 5.12 11.05
N LEU A 211 -8.26 5.77 12.20
CA LEU A 211 -8.75 5.10 13.42
C LEU A 211 -10.22 4.65 13.36
N LYS A 212 -10.94 4.98 12.29
CA LYS A 212 -12.32 4.51 12.05
C LYS A 212 -12.36 3.26 11.18
N GLY A 213 -11.21 2.72 10.77
CA GLY A 213 -11.12 1.60 9.85
C GLY A 213 -11.41 1.95 8.39
N GLU A 214 -11.38 3.24 8.03
CA GLU A 214 -11.57 3.71 6.66
C GLU A 214 -10.21 3.85 5.96
N VAL A 215 -10.13 3.43 4.70
CA VAL A 215 -8.92 3.56 3.88
C VAL A 215 -8.73 5.02 3.47
N VAL A 216 -7.69 5.67 3.98
CA VAL A 216 -7.32 7.05 3.64
C VAL A 216 -6.19 7.11 2.61
N GLY A 217 -5.51 5.98 2.36
CA GLY A 217 -4.48 5.90 1.32
C GLY A 217 -4.15 4.47 0.92
N ILE A 218 -3.42 4.34 -0.19
CA ILE A 218 -2.86 3.07 -0.69
C ILE A 218 -1.34 3.16 -0.58
N ASN A 219 -0.74 2.31 0.24
CA ASN A 219 0.72 2.30 0.44
C ASN A 219 1.42 1.99 -0.88
N THR A 220 2.39 2.79 -1.30
CA THR A 220 3.00 2.61 -2.62
C THR A 220 4.53 2.68 -2.64
N ALA A 221 5.13 3.64 -1.96
CA ALA A 221 6.55 3.91 -2.06
C ALA A 221 7.20 4.19 -0.71
N ILE A 222 8.53 4.02 -0.67
CA ILE A 222 9.38 4.42 0.44
C ILE A 222 10.59 5.17 -0.08
N ILE A 223 11.12 6.09 0.72
CA ILE A 223 12.50 6.55 0.55
C ILE A 223 13.37 5.69 1.46
N ALA A 224 14.18 4.83 0.87
CA ALA A 224 15.08 3.94 1.60
C ALA A 224 16.51 4.05 1.01
N PRO A 225 17.37 4.90 1.57
CA PRO A 225 18.77 4.97 1.15
C PRO A 225 19.45 3.61 1.34
N GLY A 226 20.09 3.09 0.30
CA GLY A 226 20.93 1.89 0.39
C GLY A 226 20.17 0.56 0.50
N GLN A 227 18.93 0.46 0.03
CA GLN A 227 18.12 -0.77 0.05
C GLN A 227 17.83 -1.37 1.45
N SER A 228 18.09 -0.65 2.50
CA SER A 228 17.62 -1.01 3.84
C SER A 228 16.16 -0.58 4.01
N GLY A 229 15.39 -1.33 4.79
CA GLY A 229 13.95 -1.11 5.00
C GLY A 229 13.53 0.32 5.40
N SER A 230 12.31 0.48 5.84
CA SER A 230 11.73 1.79 6.20
C SER A 230 12.60 2.56 7.20
N ILE A 231 12.80 3.84 6.90
CA ILE A 231 13.44 4.82 7.80
C ILE A 231 12.44 5.80 8.40
N GLY A 232 11.13 5.46 8.38
CA GLY A 232 10.06 6.34 8.84
C GLY A 232 9.60 7.34 7.77
N ILE A 233 9.85 7.07 6.50
CA ILE A 233 9.38 7.88 5.37
C ILE A 233 8.69 6.96 4.37
N GLY A 234 7.39 6.79 4.53
CA GLY A 234 6.52 6.05 3.64
C GLY A 234 5.53 6.98 2.93
N PHE A 235 5.05 6.57 1.76
CA PHE A 235 4.10 7.31 0.95
C PHE A 235 2.90 6.47 0.58
N ALA A 236 1.73 7.09 0.62
CA ALA A 236 0.47 6.47 0.21
C ALA A 236 -0.28 7.38 -0.75
N ILE A 237 -0.89 6.79 -1.77
CA ILE A 237 -1.79 7.45 -2.72
C ILE A 237 -3.06 7.84 -1.96
N PRO A 238 -3.50 9.11 -1.94
CA PRO A 238 -4.69 9.53 -1.22
C PRO A 238 -5.96 8.82 -1.72
N SER A 239 -6.84 8.41 -0.81
CA SER A 239 -8.07 7.68 -1.16
C SER A 239 -8.99 8.44 -2.10
N ASN A 240 -9.10 9.76 -1.97
CA ASN A 240 -9.95 10.57 -2.85
C ASN A 240 -9.45 10.62 -4.30
N ALA A 241 -8.12 10.61 -4.49
CA ALA A 241 -7.53 10.50 -5.82
C ALA A 241 -7.71 9.08 -6.38
N ALA A 242 -7.40 8.07 -5.54
CA ALA A 242 -7.53 6.66 -5.91
C ALA A 242 -8.96 6.27 -6.30
N SER A 243 -9.97 6.68 -5.52
CA SER A 243 -11.37 6.33 -5.78
C SER A 243 -11.85 6.78 -7.16
N LYS A 244 -11.46 7.98 -7.60
CA LYS A 244 -11.82 8.51 -8.93
C LYS A 244 -11.27 7.64 -10.07
N VAL A 245 -10.04 7.18 -9.92
CA VAL A 245 -9.39 6.30 -10.90
C VAL A 245 -10.02 4.91 -10.86
N ILE A 246 -10.23 4.35 -9.68
CA ILE A 246 -10.85 3.05 -9.48
C ILE A 246 -12.24 3.02 -10.11
N ASP A 247 -13.06 4.05 -9.91
CA ASP A 247 -14.40 4.14 -10.50
C ASP A 247 -14.34 4.13 -12.04
N GLN A 248 -13.35 4.77 -12.64
CA GLN A 248 -13.14 4.72 -14.08
C GLN A 248 -12.70 3.32 -14.54
N LEU A 249 -11.74 2.70 -13.85
CA LEU A 249 -11.24 1.36 -14.19
C LEU A 249 -12.29 0.25 -14.06
N VAL A 250 -13.30 0.45 -13.24
CA VAL A 250 -14.39 -0.53 -13.03
C VAL A 250 -15.54 -0.37 -14.01
N ASN A 251 -15.77 0.85 -14.52
CA ASN A 251 -16.96 1.17 -15.33
C ASN A 251 -16.68 1.25 -16.84
N TYR A 252 -15.43 1.17 -17.26
CA TYR A 252 -14.98 1.20 -18.67
C TYR A 252 -14.10 0.00 -18.99
#